data_11579dbe2aa6027a7ea0931055a2f9a0
#
_entry.id   11579dbe2aa6027a7ea0931055a2f9a0
#
_cell.length_a   1.000
_cell.length_b   1.000
_cell.length_c   1.000
_cell.angle_alpha   90.00
_cell.angle_beta   90.00
_cell.angle_gamma   90.00
#
_symmetry.space_group_name_H-M   'P 1'
#
loop_
_entity.id
_entity.type
_entity.pdbx_description
1 polymer ?
#
loop_
_entity_poly.entity_id
_entity_poly.type
_entity_poly.pdbx_seq_one_letter_code
_entity_poly.pdbx_strand_id
1 'polypeptide(L)'
;MPAFMFRVIDSHNDVKNNVIVWDFDNFVVFLHTTSNVHPHYNKESSAMRINIANPIYDSVFKYLVEDERIARTLISALLKREVVRVKVRPHEYANTNRDNISMFRIDFAATVVDESGKEKLVLIELQKTWLNTETLRFRQYLGAQYANKDNIVRTDNPKGYAIPMITVYLLGHRVGEIEEPVLYVSHHSYDYDGNVVTVGMPDPFVESLVHDSIIVQIPLLRGQVNNRLEKVLSVFDQTRRDEYDSQVLDIEESEYEDDADMMYILRRLTAAAASARMRLDMDVEDEYYSAIEDRDTALMERERALQERELAIKERDKQLQQKSQEILQKDAALYASARAMKEQGMPVTLISSITMLPVEEIERL
;
A
#
# COMPACT_ATOMS: atom_id res chain seq x y z
N MET A 1 -20.08 35.27 51.42
CA MET A 1 -18.79 34.53 51.30
C MET A 1 -19.05 33.13 51.89
N PRO A 2 -19.05 32.08 51.09
CA PRO A 2 -19.14 30.72 51.63
C PRO A 2 -17.76 30.31 52.17
N ALA A 3 -17.76 29.71 53.34
CA ALA A 3 -16.57 29.22 54.03
C ALA A 3 -16.05 27.99 53.31
N PHE A 4 -14.78 28.00 52.92
CA PHE A 4 -14.10 26.84 52.36
C PHE A 4 -13.71 25.86 53.45
N MET A 5 -14.19 24.63 53.34
CA MET A 5 -13.88 23.56 54.28
C MET A 5 -12.68 22.76 53.72
N PHE A 6 -11.56 22.81 54.41
CA PHE A 6 -10.41 22.00 54.09
C PHE A 6 -10.54 20.62 54.74
N ARG A 7 -10.43 19.56 53.95
CA ARG A 7 -10.34 18.21 54.48
C ARG A 7 -8.95 17.64 54.11
N VAL A 8 -8.13 17.44 55.12
CA VAL A 8 -6.84 16.72 54.96
C VAL A 8 -7.15 15.23 55.14
N ILE A 9 -6.89 14.44 54.17
CA ILE A 9 -6.98 12.98 54.26
C ILE A 9 -5.58 12.44 54.48
N ASP A 10 -5.34 11.92 55.69
CA ASP A 10 -4.09 11.26 56.02
C ASP A 10 -4.17 9.79 55.58
N SER A 11 -3.38 9.39 54.59
CA SER A 11 -3.26 7.98 54.21
C SER A 11 -2.14 7.33 55.01
N HIS A 12 -2.50 6.40 55.89
CA HIS A 12 -1.57 5.56 56.60
C HIS A 12 -0.86 4.63 55.61
N ASN A 13 0.33 5.05 55.14
CA ASN A 13 1.52 4.22 54.95
C ASN A 13 2.69 5.09 54.44
N ASP A 14 3.60 5.30 55.32
CA ASP A 14 5.06 5.65 55.19
C ASP A 14 5.56 6.43 53.97
N VAL A 15 4.85 7.44 53.48
CA VAL A 15 5.41 8.58 52.75
C VAL A 15 4.48 9.78 53.01
N LYS A 16 4.98 10.83 53.68
CA LYS A 16 4.25 12.08 53.86
C LYS A 16 4.06 12.80 52.53
N ASN A 17 2.98 12.52 51.84
CA ASN A 17 2.52 13.31 50.73
C ASN A 17 1.30 14.08 51.14
N ASN A 18 1.42 15.41 51.30
CA ASN A 18 0.29 16.29 51.50
C ASN A 18 -0.47 16.47 50.19
N VAL A 19 -1.67 15.95 50.10
CA VAL A 19 -2.56 16.13 48.94
C VAL A 19 -3.58 17.18 49.29
N ILE A 20 -3.64 18.31 48.56
CA ILE A 20 -4.66 19.31 48.67
C ILE A 20 -5.72 19.04 47.60
N VAL A 21 -6.94 18.75 48.01
CA VAL A 21 -8.08 18.49 47.14
C VAL A 21 -8.97 19.73 47.10
N TRP A 22 -9.23 20.26 45.90
CA TRP A 22 -10.22 21.32 45.69
C TRP A 22 -11.43 20.70 45.00
N ASP A 23 -12.62 20.89 45.59
CA ASP A 23 -13.89 20.48 45.01
C ASP A 23 -14.60 21.73 44.47
N PHE A 24 -14.74 21.80 43.15
CA PHE A 24 -15.56 22.81 42.47
C PHE A 24 -16.64 22.07 41.69
N ASP A 25 -17.82 21.95 42.23
CA ASP A 25 -19.06 21.50 41.56
C ASP A 25 -18.81 20.45 40.44
N ASN A 26 -18.33 19.26 40.83
CA ASN A 26 -17.99 18.11 39.94
C ASN A 26 -16.63 18.12 39.22
N PHE A 27 -15.71 18.99 39.58
CA PHE A 27 -14.33 18.91 39.05
C PHE A 27 -13.35 18.72 40.22
N VAL A 28 -12.69 17.56 40.29
CA VAL A 28 -11.70 17.25 41.34
C VAL A 28 -10.27 17.44 40.76
N VAL A 29 -9.54 18.41 41.27
CA VAL A 29 -8.15 18.67 40.90
C VAL A 29 -7.23 18.14 41.99
N PHE A 30 -6.36 17.20 41.67
CA PHE A 30 -5.32 16.69 42.56
C PHE A 30 -4.01 17.48 42.36
N LEU A 31 -3.56 18.20 43.39
CA LEU A 31 -2.26 18.85 43.41
C LEU A 31 -1.32 18.09 44.34
N HIS A 32 -0.25 17.52 43.81
CA HIS A 32 0.83 16.93 44.59
C HIS A 32 1.85 18.03 44.96
N THR A 33 2.00 18.34 46.23
CA THR A 33 3.10 19.18 46.69
C THR A 33 4.25 18.29 47.15
N THR A 34 5.33 18.25 46.42
CA THR A 34 6.58 17.61 46.83
C THR A 34 7.40 18.58 47.64
N SER A 35 7.67 18.28 48.91
CA SER A 35 8.70 18.96 49.70
C SER A 35 10.11 18.51 49.24
N ASN A 36 10.97 19.50 48.97
CA ASN A 36 12.34 19.36 48.54
C ASN A 36 13.14 18.36 49.41
N VAL A 37 13.34 17.16 48.90
CA VAL A 37 14.47 16.30 49.23
C VAL A 37 15.24 16.15 47.92
N HIS A 38 16.47 16.65 47.87
CA HIS A 38 17.35 16.40 46.76
C HIS A 38 17.60 14.89 46.61
N PRO A 39 17.05 14.24 45.62
CA PRO A 39 17.60 12.98 45.13
C PRO A 39 18.57 13.32 43.99
N HIS A 40 19.67 12.61 43.93
CA HIS A 40 20.48 12.52 42.73
C HIS A 40 19.54 12.23 41.56
N TYR A 41 19.27 13.25 40.71
CA TYR A 41 18.56 13.09 39.47
C TYR A 41 19.47 12.31 38.52
N ASN A 42 19.21 11.00 38.41
CA ASN A 42 19.42 10.33 37.15
C ASN A 42 18.49 11.02 36.18
N LYS A 43 19.08 11.77 35.28
CA LYS A 43 18.41 12.39 34.16
C LYS A 43 18.03 11.30 33.15
N GLU A 44 17.08 10.43 33.49
CA GLU A 44 16.25 9.81 32.49
C GLU A 44 15.36 10.94 31.98
N SER A 45 15.75 11.55 30.88
CA SER A 45 14.90 12.43 30.09
C SER A 45 13.70 11.58 29.73
N SER A 46 12.56 11.80 30.36
CA SER A 46 11.30 11.24 29.86
C SER A 46 11.14 11.84 28.47
N ALA A 47 11.49 11.08 27.45
CA ALA A 47 11.33 11.45 26.08
C ALA A 47 9.86 11.84 25.88
N MET A 48 9.63 13.06 25.39
CA MET A 48 8.28 13.58 25.20
C MET A 48 7.67 12.87 24.00
N ARG A 49 6.68 12.01 24.24
CA ARG A 49 5.93 11.34 23.18
C ARG A 49 4.76 12.21 22.75
N ILE A 50 4.54 12.26 21.45
CA ILE A 50 3.47 13.03 20.83
C ILE A 50 2.65 12.12 19.89
N ASN A 51 1.36 12.33 19.85
CA ASN A 51 0.46 11.66 18.93
C ASN A 51 0.32 12.52 17.67
N ILE A 52 0.66 11.94 16.53
CA ILE A 52 0.49 12.55 15.21
C ILE A 52 -0.60 11.83 14.43
N ALA A 53 -1.33 12.55 13.57
CA ALA A 53 -2.25 11.90 12.62
C ALA A 53 -1.48 11.01 11.68
N ASN A 54 -1.98 9.82 11.43
CA ASN A 54 -1.33 8.82 10.60
C ASN A 54 -1.38 9.23 9.12
N PRO A 55 -0.25 9.56 8.46
CA PRO A 55 -0.25 10.05 7.08
C PRO A 55 -0.48 8.95 6.04
N ILE A 56 -0.82 7.74 6.47
CA ILE A 56 -1.31 6.72 5.55
C ILE A 56 -2.71 7.05 5.04
N TYR A 57 -3.52 7.82 5.80
CA TYR A 57 -4.82 8.29 5.34
C TYR A 57 -4.66 9.35 4.24
N ASP A 58 -5.49 9.30 3.22
CA ASP A 58 -5.42 10.21 2.08
C ASP A 58 -5.69 11.66 2.48
N SER A 59 -6.65 11.87 3.37
CA SER A 59 -6.97 13.18 3.93
C SER A 59 -5.80 13.80 4.69
N VAL A 60 -5.11 13.02 5.53
CA VAL A 60 -3.94 13.46 6.30
C VAL A 60 -2.76 13.72 5.36
N PHE A 61 -2.51 12.80 4.42
CA PHE A 61 -1.41 12.95 3.47
C PHE A 61 -1.59 14.19 2.59
N LYS A 62 -2.79 14.40 2.06
CA LYS A 62 -3.14 15.60 1.30
C LYS A 62 -2.89 16.87 2.11
N TYR A 63 -3.41 16.92 3.34
CA TYR A 63 -3.18 18.05 4.24
C TYR A 63 -1.68 18.31 4.49
N LEU A 64 -0.89 17.24 4.59
CA LEU A 64 0.55 17.33 4.80
C LEU A 64 1.25 17.95 3.57
N VAL A 65 1.01 17.43 2.36
CA VAL A 65 1.75 17.82 1.15
C VAL A 65 1.18 19.04 0.42
N GLU A 66 0.02 19.57 0.83
CA GLU A 66 -0.47 20.89 0.42
C GLU A 66 0.43 22.03 0.94
N ASP A 67 1.21 21.76 2.01
CA ASP A 67 2.23 22.69 2.49
C ASP A 67 3.49 22.56 1.63
N GLU A 68 3.85 23.65 0.94
CA GLU A 68 4.98 23.68 0.00
C GLU A 68 6.32 23.34 0.68
N ARG A 69 6.54 23.78 1.93
CA ARG A 69 7.75 23.47 2.69
C ARG A 69 7.85 21.97 2.96
N ILE A 70 6.75 21.34 3.35
CA ILE A 70 6.70 19.91 3.63
C ILE A 70 6.86 19.10 2.35
N ALA A 71 6.12 19.46 1.29
CA ALA A 71 6.25 18.82 -0.01
C ALA A 71 7.69 18.87 -0.51
N ARG A 72 8.35 20.03 -0.39
CA ARG A 72 9.77 20.22 -0.73
C ARG A 72 10.68 19.31 0.11
N THR A 73 10.47 19.26 1.42
CA THR A 73 11.25 18.41 2.33
C THR A 73 11.11 16.93 1.96
N LEU A 74 9.89 16.46 1.75
CA LEU A 74 9.60 15.08 1.35
C LEU A 74 10.24 14.73 0.01
N ILE A 75 10.03 15.58 -1.01
CA ILE A 75 10.57 15.35 -2.35
C ILE A 75 12.09 15.41 -2.35
N SER A 76 12.71 16.38 -1.64
CA SER A 76 14.17 16.46 -1.51
C SER A 76 14.77 15.19 -0.89
N ALA A 77 14.14 14.67 0.17
CA ALA A 77 14.59 13.45 0.83
C ALA A 77 14.48 12.23 -0.10
N LEU A 78 13.35 12.07 -0.79
CA LEU A 78 13.11 10.99 -1.73
C LEU A 78 14.07 11.02 -2.93
N LEU A 79 14.26 12.19 -3.52
CA LEU A 79 15.17 12.37 -4.68
C LEU A 79 16.64 12.32 -4.28
N LYS A 80 16.97 12.45 -2.98
CA LYS A 80 18.35 12.65 -2.50
C LYS A 80 19.05 13.83 -3.20
N ARG A 81 18.28 14.85 -3.56
CA ARG A 81 18.71 16.06 -4.27
C ARG A 81 18.07 17.28 -3.65
N GLU A 82 18.73 18.44 -3.78
CA GLU A 82 18.15 19.69 -3.36
C GLU A 82 16.97 20.07 -4.28
N VAL A 83 15.81 20.32 -3.68
CA VAL A 83 14.63 20.84 -4.35
C VAL A 83 14.45 22.30 -3.93
N VAL A 84 14.65 23.21 -4.87
CA VAL A 84 14.60 24.66 -4.63
C VAL A 84 13.16 25.13 -4.50
N ARG A 85 12.29 24.66 -5.38
CA ARG A 85 10.87 24.98 -5.44
C ARG A 85 10.01 23.78 -5.77
N VAL A 86 8.82 23.74 -5.16
CA VAL A 86 7.78 22.77 -5.49
C VAL A 86 6.50 23.55 -5.73
N LYS A 87 5.81 23.22 -6.81
CA LYS A 87 4.47 23.74 -7.08
C LYS A 87 3.53 22.57 -7.28
N VAL A 88 2.49 22.48 -6.45
CA VAL A 88 1.38 21.56 -6.67
C VAL A 88 0.68 21.93 -7.96
N ARG A 89 0.50 20.97 -8.86
CA ARG A 89 -0.27 21.17 -10.10
C ARG A 89 -1.71 20.76 -9.85
N PRO A 90 -2.68 21.67 -10.01
CA PRO A 90 -4.08 21.29 -9.89
C PRO A 90 -4.42 20.32 -11.02
N HIS A 91 -4.80 19.10 -10.69
CA HIS A 91 -5.38 18.18 -11.64
C HIS A 91 -6.89 18.39 -11.73
N GLU A 92 -7.35 18.87 -12.85
CA GLU A 92 -8.74 18.88 -13.27
C GLU A 92 -9.19 17.48 -13.77
N TYR A 93 -8.84 16.40 -13.04
CA TYR A 93 -9.57 15.16 -13.24
C TYR A 93 -10.60 15.05 -12.12
N ALA A 94 -11.69 15.78 -12.31
CA ALA A 94 -12.95 15.50 -11.65
C ALA A 94 -13.43 14.12 -12.10
N ASN A 95 -12.85 13.06 -11.55
CA ASN A 95 -13.48 11.76 -11.63
C ASN A 95 -14.62 11.76 -10.61
N THR A 96 -15.82 11.99 -11.14
CA THR A 96 -17.11 12.00 -10.44
C THR A 96 -17.53 10.62 -9.94
N ASN A 97 -16.68 9.61 -10.00
CA ASN A 97 -16.98 8.26 -9.56
C ASN A 97 -16.47 8.03 -8.12
N ARG A 98 -17.32 7.43 -7.31
CA ARG A 98 -17.08 7.02 -5.91
C ARG A 98 -15.85 6.08 -5.72
N ASP A 99 -15.16 5.71 -6.81
CA ASP A 99 -14.02 4.79 -6.84
C ASP A 99 -12.67 5.46 -6.52
N ASN A 100 -12.65 6.75 -6.10
CA ASN A 100 -11.42 7.54 -5.99
C ASN A 100 -10.76 7.54 -4.60
N ILE A 101 -11.34 6.85 -3.61
CA ILE A 101 -10.79 6.85 -2.24
C ILE A 101 -9.59 5.91 -2.10
N SER A 102 -9.44 4.92 -2.98
CA SER A 102 -8.40 3.88 -2.85
C SER A 102 -7.00 4.30 -3.33
N MET A 103 -6.88 5.44 -4.01
CA MET A 103 -5.59 5.89 -4.53
C MET A 103 -5.48 7.41 -4.45
N PHE A 104 -4.55 7.89 -3.66
CA PHE A 104 -4.17 9.28 -3.62
C PHE A 104 -3.11 9.57 -4.69
N ARG A 105 -3.33 10.66 -5.43
CA ARG A 105 -2.42 11.14 -6.45
C ARG A 105 -2.24 12.64 -6.32
N ILE A 106 -0.99 13.08 -6.40
CA ILE A 106 -0.66 14.49 -6.50
C ILE A 106 0.53 14.69 -7.44
N ASP A 107 0.42 15.67 -8.31
CA ASP A 107 1.48 16.01 -9.23
C ASP A 107 2.14 17.31 -8.80
N PHE A 108 3.45 17.29 -8.83
CA PHE A 108 4.26 18.46 -8.54
C PHE A 108 5.11 18.84 -9.75
N ALA A 109 5.25 20.12 -9.96
CA ALA A 109 6.35 20.66 -10.74
C ALA A 109 7.45 21.07 -9.76
N ALA A 110 8.55 20.35 -9.74
CA ALA A 110 9.69 20.58 -8.85
C ALA A 110 10.87 21.17 -9.61
N THR A 111 11.50 22.20 -9.06
CA THR A 111 12.79 22.69 -9.54
C THR A 111 13.88 22.05 -8.69
N VAL A 112 14.65 21.16 -9.28
CA VAL A 112 15.73 20.40 -8.65
C VAL A 112 17.09 20.93 -9.13
N VAL A 113 18.11 20.85 -8.27
CA VAL A 113 19.50 21.11 -8.66
C VAL A 113 20.11 19.82 -9.18
N ASP A 114 20.64 19.84 -10.39
CA ASP A 114 21.35 18.71 -10.98
C ASP A 114 22.80 18.62 -10.48
N GLU A 115 23.52 17.56 -10.88
CA GLU A 115 24.92 17.33 -10.47
C GLU A 115 25.89 18.43 -10.95
N SER A 116 25.50 19.21 -11.97
CA SER A 116 26.27 20.37 -12.46
C SER A 116 25.96 21.66 -11.72
N GLY A 117 25.06 21.64 -10.74
CA GLY A 117 24.59 22.81 -9.99
C GLY A 117 23.56 23.65 -10.74
N LYS A 118 22.97 23.16 -11.85
CA LYS A 118 21.94 23.86 -12.61
C LYS A 118 20.55 23.47 -12.15
N GLU A 119 19.67 24.46 -12.12
CA GLU A 119 18.26 24.22 -11.87
C GLU A 119 17.58 23.54 -13.07
N LYS A 120 16.87 22.46 -12.82
CA LYS A 120 16.11 21.70 -13.81
C LYS A 120 14.68 21.50 -13.33
N LEU A 121 13.71 21.75 -14.20
CA LEU A 121 12.31 21.44 -13.92
C LEU A 121 12.07 19.94 -14.13
N VAL A 122 11.42 19.32 -13.16
CA VAL A 122 11.06 17.89 -13.18
C VAL A 122 9.62 17.75 -12.73
N LEU A 123 8.87 16.89 -13.40
CA LEU A 123 7.55 16.48 -12.94
C LEU A 123 7.70 15.34 -11.95
N ILE A 124 7.07 15.49 -10.80
CA ILE A 124 7.00 14.44 -9.79
C ILE A 124 5.54 13.98 -9.72
N GLU A 125 5.32 12.77 -10.15
CA GLU A 125 4.05 12.06 -10.00
C GLU A 125 4.10 11.24 -8.71
N LEU A 126 3.39 11.68 -7.67
CA LEU A 126 3.35 10.98 -6.40
C LEU A 126 2.02 10.24 -6.27
N GLN A 127 2.10 8.95 -6.07
CA GLN A 127 0.95 8.07 -5.96
C GLN A 127 1.07 7.25 -4.67
N LYS A 128 -0.03 7.16 -3.94
CA LYS A 128 -0.14 6.36 -2.72
C LYS A 128 -1.30 5.39 -2.87
N THR A 129 -1.10 4.13 -2.53
CA THR A 129 -2.16 3.11 -2.53
C THR A 129 -1.92 2.06 -1.46
N TRP A 130 -3.01 1.52 -0.95
CA TRP A 130 -3.03 0.37 -0.04
C TRP A 130 -3.22 -0.95 -0.78
N LEU A 131 -3.87 -0.90 -1.94
CA LEU A 131 -4.32 -2.07 -2.67
C LEU A 131 -3.26 -2.48 -3.70
N ASN A 132 -2.87 -3.75 -3.69
CA ASN A 132 -1.96 -4.33 -4.67
C ASN A 132 -2.61 -4.49 -6.07
N THR A 133 -3.93 -4.35 -6.16
CA THR A 133 -4.70 -4.47 -7.41
C THR A 133 -4.69 -3.21 -8.28
N GLU A 134 -4.17 -2.09 -7.76
CA GLU A 134 -4.24 -0.77 -8.41
C GLU A 134 -3.11 -0.47 -9.42
N THR A 135 -2.21 -1.43 -9.68
CA THR A 135 -1.03 -1.20 -10.54
C THR A 135 -1.37 -0.78 -11.98
N LEU A 136 -2.51 -1.24 -12.53
CA LEU A 136 -2.94 -0.83 -13.88
C LEU A 136 -3.35 0.65 -13.91
N ARG A 137 -3.92 1.17 -12.84
CA ARG A 137 -4.30 2.59 -12.73
C ARG A 137 -3.07 3.48 -12.75
N PHE A 138 -1.98 3.09 -12.10
CA PHE A 138 -0.71 3.82 -12.19
C PHE A 138 -0.26 4.03 -13.64
N ARG A 139 -0.34 2.99 -14.45
CA ARG A 139 0.01 3.07 -15.87
C ARG A 139 -0.91 3.99 -16.67
N GLN A 140 -2.20 4.02 -16.36
CA GLN A 140 -3.16 4.91 -17.01
C GLN A 140 -2.83 6.37 -16.70
N TYR A 141 -2.48 6.69 -15.46
CA TYR A 141 -2.10 8.04 -15.06
C TYR A 141 -0.78 8.47 -15.69
N LEU A 142 0.22 7.61 -15.71
CA LEU A 142 1.46 7.85 -16.44
C LEU A 142 1.19 8.15 -17.92
N GLY A 143 0.36 7.34 -18.56
CA GLY A 143 -0.06 7.56 -19.95
C GLY A 143 -0.71 8.94 -20.16
N ALA A 144 -1.55 9.38 -19.22
CA ALA A 144 -2.15 10.70 -19.24
C ALA A 144 -1.10 11.82 -19.12
N GLN A 145 -0.08 11.66 -18.25
CA GLN A 145 1.00 12.62 -18.12
C GLN A 145 1.89 12.70 -19.36
N TYR A 146 2.22 11.57 -19.96
CA TYR A 146 2.96 11.52 -21.23
C TYR A 146 2.20 12.18 -22.38
N ALA A 147 0.87 12.05 -22.39
CA ALA A 147 0.01 12.64 -23.41
C ALA A 147 -0.32 14.12 -23.17
N ASN A 148 -0.01 14.65 -21.98
CA ASN A 148 -0.39 16.01 -21.61
C ASN A 148 0.47 17.05 -22.33
N LYS A 149 -0.17 17.88 -23.15
CA LYS A 149 0.48 18.92 -23.96
C LYS A 149 1.12 20.04 -23.13
N ASP A 150 0.74 20.20 -21.88
CA ASP A 150 1.30 21.19 -20.97
C ASP A 150 2.63 20.73 -20.33
N ASN A 151 2.98 19.45 -20.49
CA ASN A 151 4.23 18.87 -20.01
C ASN A 151 5.37 19.05 -21.03
N ILE A 152 5.47 20.22 -21.64
CA ILE A 152 6.49 20.56 -22.64
C ILE A 152 7.22 21.84 -22.22
N VAL A 153 8.54 21.79 -22.22
CA VAL A 153 9.39 22.97 -22.12
C VAL A 153 9.74 23.44 -23.52
N ARG A 154 9.37 24.69 -23.84
CA ARG A 154 9.73 25.36 -25.10
C ARG A 154 10.97 26.21 -24.83
N THR A 155 12.11 25.71 -25.29
CA THR A 155 13.39 26.42 -25.29
C THR A 155 13.76 26.81 -26.72
N ASP A 156 14.91 26.34 -27.20
CA ASP A 156 15.40 26.63 -28.56
C ASP A 156 14.70 25.80 -29.64
N ASN A 157 14.00 24.73 -29.23
CA ASN A 157 13.19 23.93 -30.14
C ASN A 157 11.75 24.45 -30.18
N PRO A 158 11.24 24.90 -31.35
CA PRO A 158 9.87 25.42 -31.48
C PRO A 158 8.77 24.42 -31.10
N LYS A 159 9.05 23.11 -31.21
CA LYS A 159 8.16 22.02 -30.80
C LYS A 159 8.27 21.70 -29.31
N GLY A 160 9.35 22.17 -28.67
CA GLY A 160 9.66 21.87 -27.26
C GLY A 160 10.18 20.46 -27.05
N TYR A 161 10.54 20.19 -25.81
CA TYR A 161 10.87 18.86 -25.29
C TYR A 161 9.95 18.55 -24.10
N ALA A 162 9.64 17.26 -23.90
CA ALA A 162 8.89 16.87 -22.72
C ALA A 162 9.67 17.18 -21.45
N ILE A 163 8.96 17.61 -20.40
CA ILE A 163 9.56 17.79 -19.08
C ILE A 163 9.92 16.40 -18.55
N PRO A 164 11.17 16.17 -18.08
CA PRO A 164 11.54 14.92 -17.43
C PRO A 164 10.62 14.60 -16.26
N MET A 165 10.28 13.33 -16.10
CA MET A 165 9.35 12.87 -15.08
C MET A 165 10.02 11.87 -14.14
N ILE A 166 9.69 11.94 -12.86
CA ILE A 166 10.03 10.95 -11.85
C ILE A 166 8.75 10.53 -11.17
N THR A 167 8.54 9.24 -11.02
CA THR A 167 7.39 8.71 -10.30
C THR A 167 7.77 8.30 -8.89
N VAL A 168 6.89 8.60 -7.94
CA VAL A 168 7.06 8.19 -6.54
C VAL A 168 5.83 7.40 -6.12
N TYR A 169 6.05 6.16 -5.69
CA TYR A 169 5.01 5.26 -5.21
C TYR A 169 5.17 5.04 -3.72
N LEU A 170 4.17 5.43 -2.93
CA LEU A 170 4.06 5.11 -1.51
C LEU A 170 3.07 3.94 -1.37
N LEU A 171 3.60 2.74 -1.18
CA LEU A 171 2.81 1.51 -1.20
C LEU A 171 2.50 1.04 0.23
N GLY A 172 1.22 0.85 0.53
CA GLY A 172 0.76 0.24 1.77
C GLY A 172 0.92 -1.29 1.81
N HIS A 173 1.50 -1.88 0.76
CA HIS A 173 1.74 -3.32 0.63
C HIS A 173 3.19 -3.59 0.17
N ARG A 174 3.60 -4.84 0.28
CA ARG A 174 4.92 -5.31 -0.21
C ARG A 174 4.87 -5.64 -1.69
N VAL A 175 5.99 -5.43 -2.37
CA VAL A 175 6.17 -5.77 -3.80
C VAL A 175 6.91 -7.11 -3.90
N GLY A 176 6.16 -8.18 -4.12
CA GLY A 176 6.73 -9.51 -4.23
C GLY A 176 7.58 -9.90 -3.01
N GLU A 177 8.77 -10.42 -3.26
CA GLU A 177 9.73 -10.83 -2.23
C GLU A 177 10.83 -9.78 -1.95
N ILE A 178 10.63 -8.54 -2.42
CA ILE A 178 11.61 -7.46 -2.24
C ILE A 178 11.59 -7.00 -0.78
N GLU A 179 12.76 -7.01 -0.13
CA GLU A 179 12.90 -6.69 1.29
C GLU A 179 13.35 -5.24 1.56
N GLU A 180 13.80 -4.51 0.54
CA GLU A 180 14.24 -3.12 0.67
C GLU A 180 13.03 -2.20 0.87
N PRO A 181 13.03 -1.35 1.92
CA PRO A 181 11.94 -0.42 2.18
C PRO A 181 11.81 0.66 1.11
N VAL A 182 12.91 1.01 0.43
CA VAL A 182 12.93 2.02 -0.64
C VAL A 182 13.74 1.51 -1.82
N LEU A 183 13.09 1.46 -2.99
CA LEU A 183 13.71 1.08 -4.25
C LEU A 183 13.86 2.31 -5.14
N TYR A 184 15.02 2.43 -5.77
CA TYR A 184 15.28 3.37 -6.84
C TYR A 184 15.39 2.60 -8.15
N VAL A 185 14.44 2.84 -9.05
CA VAL A 185 14.43 2.27 -10.39
C VAL A 185 14.91 3.35 -11.34
N SER A 186 16.08 3.16 -11.93
CA SER A 186 16.69 4.10 -12.88
C SER A 186 16.93 3.44 -14.23
N HIS A 187 16.95 4.26 -15.28
CA HIS A 187 17.26 3.81 -16.63
C HIS A 187 18.69 4.20 -17.02
N HIS A 188 19.28 3.43 -17.92
CA HIS A 188 20.57 3.70 -18.53
C HIS A 188 20.46 3.50 -20.04
N SER A 189 21.19 4.31 -20.80
CA SER A 189 21.32 4.12 -22.25
C SER A 189 22.55 3.27 -22.56
N TYR A 190 22.40 2.32 -23.46
CA TYR A 190 23.47 1.42 -23.87
C TYR A 190 23.70 1.52 -25.38
N ASP A 191 24.95 1.35 -25.82
CA ASP A 191 25.26 1.12 -27.23
C ASP A 191 24.86 -0.31 -27.63
N TYR A 192 25.05 -0.65 -28.93
CA TYR A 192 24.69 -1.98 -29.44
C TYR A 192 25.58 -3.12 -28.90
N ASP A 193 26.73 -2.79 -28.32
CA ASP A 193 27.65 -3.75 -27.67
C ASP A 193 27.34 -3.91 -26.16
N GLY A 194 26.37 -3.16 -25.63
CA GLY A 194 25.97 -3.22 -24.22
C GLY A 194 26.78 -2.33 -23.27
N ASN A 195 27.59 -1.40 -23.79
CA ASN A 195 28.31 -0.44 -22.96
C ASN A 195 27.43 0.76 -22.63
N VAL A 196 27.57 1.30 -21.42
CA VAL A 196 26.82 2.48 -20.98
C VAL A 196 27.26 3.70 -21.79
N VAL A 197 26.29 4.38 -22.40
CA VAL A 197 26.51 5.64 -23.12
C VAL A 197 26.41 6.81 -22.14
N THR A 198 27.49 7.54 -21.96
CA THR A 198 27.55 8.74 -21.07
C THR A 198 27.72 10.03 -21.84
N VAL A 199 28.35 9.97 -23.02
CA VAL A 199 28.62 11.16 -23.84
C VAL A 199 27.33 11.60 -24.52
N GLY A 200 26.93 12.86 -24.33
CA GLY A 200 25.67 13.41 -24.86
C GLY A 200 24.44 13.09 -24.01
N MET A 201 24.62 12.37 -22.91
CA MET A 201 23.52 12.06 -21.99
C MET A 201 23.59 12.99 -20.73
N PRO A 202 22.43 13.36 -20.13
CA PRO A 202 21.06 13.04 -20.60
C PRO A 202 20.66 13.83 -21.85
N ASP A 203 20.06 13.18 -22.82
CA ASP A 203 19.50 13.82 -24.02
C ASP A 203 18.00 14.08 -23.84
N PRO A 204 17.48 15.27 -24.18
CA PRO A 204 16.07 15.62 -23.95
C PRO A 204 15.05 14.71 -24.68
N PHE A 205 15.39 14.15 -25.82
CA PHE A 205 14.52 13.22 -26.52
C PHE A 205 14.48 11.87 -25.79
N VAL A 206 15.64 11.34 -25.40
CA VAL A 206 15.73 10.08 -24.66
C VAL A 206 15.01 10.19 -23.31
N GLU A 207 15.25 11.28 -22.56
CA GLU A 207 14.59 11.56 -21.28
C GLU A 207 13.07 11.69 -21.41
N SER A 208 12.58 12.07 -22.59
CA SER A 208 11.14 12.17 -22.86
C SER A 208 10.43 10.81 -23.02
N LEU A 209 11.20 9.74 -23.29
CA LEU A 209 10.66 8.41 -23.57
C LEU A 209 10.57 7.51 -22.31
N VAL A 210 11.29 7.87 -21.26
CA VAL A 210 11.46 7.06 -20.05
C VAL A 210 11.32 7.92 -18.80
N HIS A 211 11.20 7.28 -17.65
CA HIS A 211 11.20 7.95 -16.35
C HIS A 211 11.85 7.06 -15.29
N ASP A 212 12.42 7.68 -14.29
CA ASP A 212 12.86 7.00 -13.08
C ASP A 212 11.72 6.84 -12.10
N SER A 213 11.81 5.85 -11.24
CA SER A 213 10.78 5.59 -10.22
C SER A 213 11.41 5.41 -8.84
N ILE A 214 10.70 5.87 -7.82
CA ILE A 214 11.03 5.64 -6.42
C ILE A 214 9.85 4.89 -5.81
N ILE A 215 10.10 3.73 -5.26
CA ILE A 215 9.07 2.89 -4.64
C ILE A 215 9.38 2.78 -3.16
N VAL A 216 8.45 3.24 -2.32
CA VAL A 216 8.52 3.14 -0.86
C VAL A 216 7.52 2.08 -0.41
N GLN A 217 8.01 1.03 0.22
CA GLN A 217 7.21 -0.04 0.83
C GLN A 217 6.98 0.29 2.31
N ILE A 218 5.87 0.96 2.63
CA ILE A 218 5.55 1.39 3.99
C ILE A 218 5.60 0.24 5.01
N PRO A 219 5.12 -1.00 4.72
CA PRO A 219 5.20 -2.11 5.67
C PRO A 219 6.63 -2.55 6.04
N LEU A 220 7.64 -2.10 5.30
CA LEU A 220 9.06 -2.41 5.56
C LEU A 220 9.79 -1.28 6.29
N LEU A 221 9.16 -0.12 6.52
CA LEU A 221 9.72 0.93 7.36
C LEU A 221 9.80 0.44 8.82
N ARG A 222 10.87 0.81 9.52
CA ARG A 222 11.16 0.35 10.90
C ARG A 222 11.51 1.51 11.84
N GLY A 223 11.04 2.72 11.53
CA GLY A 223 11.26 3.91 12.33
C GLY A 223 12.73 4.30 12.50
N GLN A 224 13.60 3.87 11.60
CA GLN A 224 14.98 4.30 11.59
C GLN A 224 15.08 5.78 11.24
N VAL A 225 16.01 6.48 11.87
CA VAL A 225 16.21 7.94 11.71
C VAL A 225 17.69 8.30 11.49
N ASN A 226 18.48 7.36 10.93
CA ASN A 226 19.92 7.50 10.77
C ASN A 226 20.32 8.52 9.68
N ASN A 227 19.44 8.77 8.73
CA ASN A 227 19.67 9.70 7.64
C ASN A 227 18.40 10.50 7.33
N ARG A 228 18.53 11.52 6.46
CA ARG A 228 17.43 12.43 6.13
C ARG A 228 16.21 11.71 5.54
N LEU A 229 16.43 10.73 4.67
CA LEU A 229 15.33 9.96 4.07
C LEU A 229 14.58 9.14 5.12
N GLU A 230 15.32 8.44 5.97
CA GLU A 230 14.73 7.66 7.06
C GLU A 230 13.97 8.54 8.04
N LYS A 231 14.54 9.71 8.43
CA LYS A 231 13.84 10.69 9.28
C LYS A 231 12.51 11.13 8.66
N VAL A 232 12.48 11.45 7.37
CA VAL A 232 11.26 11.90 6.68
C VAL A 232 10.27 10.77 6.52
N LEU A 233 10.71 9.54 6.24
CA LEU A 233 9.84 8.39 6.07
C LEU A 233 9.34 7.80 7.40
N SER A 234 9.98 8.10 8.52
CA SER A 234 9.59 7.56 9.84
C SER A 234 8.18 7.94 10.29
N VAL A 235 7.65 9.07 9.78
CA VAL A 235 6.25 9.46 10.05
C VAL A 235 5.23 8.56 9.35
N PHE A 236 5.66 7.68 8.43
CA PHE A 236 4.81 6.68 7.78
C PHE A 236 4.96 5.28 8.40
N ASP A 237 5.84 5.12 9.38
CA ASP A 237 6.12 3.82 9.98
C ASP A 237 4.94 3.32 10.82
N GLN A 238 4.28 2.28 10.32
CA GLN A 238 3.09 1.70 10.94
C GLN A 238 3.40 0.85 12.19
N THR A 239 4.67 0.60 12.50
CA THR A 239 5.04 -0.04 13.79
C THR A 239 4.86 0.91 14.97
N ARG A 240 4.74 2.22 14.70
CA ARG A 240 4.46 3.27 15.68
C ARG A 240 2.97 3.58 15.86
N ARG A 241 2.09 2.77 15.26
CA ARG A 241 0.63 2.94 15.41
C ARG A 241 0.24 2.74 16.87
N ASP A 242 -0.63 3.62 17.36
CA ASP A 242 -1.23 3.46 18.67
C ASP A 242 -2.06 2.17 18.76
N GLU A 243 -1.99 1.47 19.88
CA GLU A 243 -2.67 0.18 20.08
C GLU A 243 -4.20 0.31 20.06
N TYR A 244 -4.72 1.47 20.48
CA TYR A 244 -6.16 1.71 20.65
C TYR A 244 -6.75 2.61 19.56
N ASP A 245 -5.89 3.32 18.80
CA ASP A 245 -6.31 4.27 17.76
C ASP A 245 -5.43 4.16 16.52
N SER A 246 -5.90 3.44 15.50
CA SER A 246 -5.18 3.24 14.23
C SER A 246 -4.92 4.53 13.46
N GLN A 247 -5.66 5.61 13.76
CA GLN A 247 -5.57 6.89 13.09
C GLN A 247 -4.41 7.75 13.59
N VAL A 248 -3.69 7.32 14.64
CA VAL A 248 -2.55 8.04 15.20
C VAL A 248 -1.30 7.17 15.28
N LEU A 249 -0.15 7.84 15.20
CA LEU A 249 1.15 7.26 15.46
C LEU A 249 1.76 7.93 16.69
N ASP A 250 2.42 7.13 17.54
CA ASP A 250 3.15 7.59 18.73
C ASP A 250 4.61 7.85 18.35
N ILE A 251 5.02 9.11 18.40
CA ILE A 251 6.34 9.57 17.98
C ILE A 251 7.09 10.14 19.19
N GLU A 252 8.36 9.78 19.30
CA GLU A 252 9.28 10.39 20.24
C GLU A 252 9.84 11.69 19.66
N GLU A 253 9.39 12.83 20.17
CA GLU A 253 9.75 14.16 19.62
C GLU A 253 11.26 14.43 19.69
N SER A 254 11.94 13.88 20.70
CA SER A 254 13.39 14.06 20.90
C SER A 254 14.25 13.51 19.75
N GLU A 255 13.75 12.55 18.97
CA GLU A 255 14.45 12.02 17.79
C GLU A 255 14.62 13.07 16.67
N TYR A 256 13.87 14.19 16.72
CA TYR A 256 13.75 15.17 15.65
C TYR A 256 14.10 16.60 16.07
N GLU A 257 14.47 16.85 17.33
CA GLU A 257 14.75 18.19 17.86
C GLU A 257 15.83 18.96 17.10
N ASP A 258 16.78 18.24 16.49
CA ASP A 258 17.85 18.78 15.66
C ASP A 258 17.42 19.17 14.24
N ASP A 259 16.18 18.85 13.84
CA ASP A 259 15.66 19.00 12.49
C ASP A 259 14.41 19.90 12.44
N ALA A 260 14.61 21.16 12.10
CA ALA A 260 13.54 22.16 12.06
C ALA A 260 12.43 21.84 11.04
N ASP A 261 12.73 21.09 9.96
CA ASP A 261 11.71 20.70 8.99
C ASP A 261 10.89 19.52 9.52
N MET A 262 11.54 18.56 10.17
CA MET A 262 10.83 17.46 10.82
C MET A 262 9.94 17.96 11.96
N MET A 263 10.44 18.84 12.80
CA MET A 263 9.64 19.48 13.85
C MET A 263 8.42 20.22 13.29
N TYR A 264 8.57 20.84 12.11
CA TYR A 264 7.46 21.48 11.42
C TYR A 264 6.42 20.44 10.91
N ILE A 265 6.88 19.34 10.32
CA ILE A 265 6.04 18.21 9.90
C ILE A 265 5.27 17.64 11.10
N LEU A 266 5.96 17.34 12.19
CA LEU A 266 5.35 16.78 13.40
C LEU A 266 4.27 17.70 13.99
N ARG A 267 4.53 19.00 14.09
CA ARG A 267 3.53 19.97 14.57
C ARG A 267 2.30 20.01 13.68
N ARG A 268 2.47 19.92 12.35
CA ARG A 268 1.35 19.90 11.41
C ARG A 268 0.53 18.63 11.56
N LEU A 269 1.18 17.48 11.71
CA LEU A 269 0.50 16.20 11.93
C LEU A 269 -0.17 16.11 13.31
N THR A 270 0.43 16.70 14.35
CA THR A 270 -0.20 16.81 15.67
C THR A 270 -1.48 17.67 15.60
N ALA A 271 -1.44 18.79 14.87
CA ALA A 271 -2.62 19.61 14.64
C ALA A 271 -3.72 18.85 13.87
N ALA A 272 -3.34 18.01 12.90
CA ALA A 272 -4.26 17.14 12.18
C ALA A 272 -4.90 16.10 13.12
N ALA A 273 -4.12 15.47 14.01
CA ALA A 273 -4.61 14.50 14.99
C ALA A 273 -5.67 15.11 15.96
N ALA A 274 -5.50 16.38 16.30
CA ALA A 274 -6.44 17.12 17.15
C ALA A 274 -7.68 17.64 16.40
N SER A 275 -7.73 17.55 15.07
CA SER A 275 -8.82 18.07 14.24
C SER A 275 -9.99 17.10 14.18
N ALA A 276 -11.16 17.47 14.73
CA ALA A 276 -12.37 16.66 14.64
C ALA A 276 -12.80 16.39 13.20
N ARG A 277 -12.61 17.34 12.27
CA ARG A 277 -12.90 17.13 10.86
C ARG A 277 -11.97 16.08 10.25
N MET A 278 -10.67 16.15 10.53
CA MET A 278 -9.69 15.17 10.02
C MET A 278 -10.02 13.76 10.51
N ARG A 279 -10.48 13.64 11.78
CA ARG A 279 -10.94 12.37 12.34
C ARG A 279 -12.12 11.80 11.56
N LEU A 280 -13.14 12.62 11.27
CA LEU A 280 -14.28 12.19 10.45
C LEU A 280 -13.87 11.78 9.02
N ASP A 281 -12.94 12.51 8.42
CA ASP A 281 -12.44 12.16 7.09
C ASP A 281 -11.70 10.80 7.12
N MET A 282 -10.89 10.52 8.15
CA MET A 282 -10.24 9.22 8.37
C MET A 282 -11.24 8.09 8.66
N ASP A 283 -12.32 8.34 9.44
CA ASP A 283 -13.38 7.36 9.70
C ASP A 283 -14.04 6.92 8.38
N VAL A 284 -14.33 7.86 7.47
CA VAL A 284 -14.90 7.57 6.15
C VAL A 284 -13.93 6.73 5.30
N GLU A 285 -12.63 7.00 5.39
CA GLU A 285 -11.61 6.19 4.71
C GLU A 285 -11.55 4.77 5.29
N ASP A 286 -11.61 4.60 6.62
CA ASP A 286 -11.63 3.29 7.29
C ASP A 286 -12.85 2.46 6.86
N GLU A 287 -14.05 3.05 6.83
CA GLU A 287 -15.26 2.39 6.34
C GLU A 287 -15.12 1.92 4.88
N TYR A 288 -14.54 2.77 4.05
CA TYR A 288 -14.32 2.46 2.64
C TYR A 288 -13.31 1.32 2.44
N TYR A 289 -12.17 1.36 3.13
CA TYR A 289 -11.15 0.32 3.04
C TYR A 289 -11.66 -1.02 3.58
N SER A 290 -12.38 -1.02 4.69
CA SER A 290 -13.02 -2.23 5.23
C SER A 290 -13.97 -2.87 4.22
N ALA A 291 -14.80 -2.06 3.55
CA ALA A 291 -15.72 -2.56 2.53
C ALA A 291 -15.00 -3.18 1.31
N ILE A 292 -13.81 -2.63 0.94
CA ILE A 292 -12.99 -3.19 -0.14
C ILE A 292 -12.33 -4.50 0.29
N GLU A 293 -11.75 -4.56 1.49
CA GLU A 293 -11.12 -5.77 2.03
C GLU A 293 -12.12 -6.93 2.13
N ASP A 294 -13.35 -6.65 2.59
CA ASP A 294 -14.44 -7.63 2.65
C ASP A 294 -14.78 -8.14 1.24
N ARG A 295 -14.87 -7.25 0.25
CA ARG A 295 -15.14 -7.60 -1.14
C ARG A 295 -14.01 -8.44 -1.75
N ASP A 296 -12.77 -8.04 -1.54
CA ASP A 296 -11.60 -8.73 -2.09
C ASP A 296 -11.43 -10.11 -1.44
N THR A 297 -11.70 -10.24 -0.14
CA THR A 297 -11.76 -11.52 0.57
C THR A 297 -12.83 -12.42 -0.03
N ALA A 298 -14.05 -11.93 -0.24
CA ALA A 298 -15.12 -12.69 -0.86
C ALA A 298 -14.80 -13.11 -2.31
N LEU A 299 -14.10 -12.26 -3.07
CA LEU A 299 -13.63 -12.61 -4.42
C LEU A 299 -12.58 -13.71 -4.39
N MET A 300 -11.59 -13.65 -3.49
CA MET A 300 -10.57 -14.70 -3.34
C MET A 300 -11.18 -16.04 -2.92
N GLU A 301 -12.13 -16.03 -1.99
CA GLU A 301 -12.85 -17.24 -1.59
C GLU A 301 -13.64 -17.85 -2.76
N ARG A 302 -14.30 -16.99 -3.55
CA ARG A 302 -15.04 -17.43 -4.74
C ARG A 302 -14.11 -18.02 -5.80
N GLU A 303 -12.97 -17.41 -6.03
CA GLU A 303 -11.97 -17.88 -6.99
C GLU A 303 -11.39 -19.22 -6.58
N ARG A 304 -11.08 -19.39 -5.28
CA ARG A 304 -10.64 -20.67 -4.71
C ARG A 304 -11.70 -21.75 -4.89
N ALA A 305 -12.95 -21.45 -4.58
CA ALA A 305 -14.05 -22.38 -4.77
C ALA A 305 -14.25 -22.77 -6.25
N LEU A 306 -14.03 -21.86 -7.19
CA LEU A 306 -14.06 -22.14 -8.63
C LEU A 306 -12.93 -23.08 -9.04
N GLN A 307 -11.70 -22.83 -8.57
CA GLN A 307 -10.57 -23.73 -8.85
C GLN A 307 -10.78 -25.14 -8.31
N GLU A 308 -11.31 -25.29 -7.09
CA GLU A 308 -11.64 -26.58 -6.50
C GLU A 308 -12.71 -27.32 -7.32
N ARG A 309 -13.74 -26.60 -7.80
CA ARG A 309 -14.77 -27.18 -8.68
C ARG A 309 -14.18 -27.62 -10.03
N GLU A 310 -13.31 -26.83 -10.60
CA GLU A 310 -12.66 -27.16 -11.88
C GLU A 310 -11.79 -28.43 -11.78
N LEU A 311 -11.05 -28.57 -10.69
CA LEU A 311 -10.29 -29.79 -10.39
C LEU A 311 -11.20 -31.02 -10.21
N ALA A 312 -12.31 -30.86 -9.49
CA ALA A 312 -13.29 -31.92 -9.28
C ALA A 312 -13.96 -32.34 -10.60
N ILE A 313 -14.25 -31.38 -11.48
CA ILE A 313 -14.81 -31.70 -12.83
C ILE A 313 -13.78 -32.49 -13.66
N LYS A 314 -12.52 -32.04 -13.71
CA LYS A 314 -11.44 -32.75 -14.43
C LYS A 314 -11.26 -34.19 -13.96
N GLU A 315 -11.31 -34.41 -12.64
CA GLU A 315 -11.19 -35.74 -12.07
C GLU A 315 -12.42 -36.62 -12.43
N ARG A 316 -13.62 -36.05 -12.39
CA ARG A 316 -14.86 -36.73 -12.78
C ARG A 316 -14.87 -37.10 -14.27
N ASP A 317 -14.41 -36.21 -15.12
CA ASP A 317 -14.30 -36.49 -16.57
C ASP A 317 -13.31 -37.62 -16.84
N LYS A 318 -12.18 -37.66 -16.13
CA LYS A 318 -11.24 -38.77 -16.22
C LYS A 318 -11.83 -40.10 -15.81
N GLN A 319 -12.61 -40.14 -14.72
CA GLN A 319 -13.31 -41.32 -14.27
C GLN A 319 -14.37 -41.78 -15.28
N LEU A 320 -15.10 -40.83 -15.88
CA LEU A 320 -16.07 -41.12 -16.94
C LEU A 320 -15.40 -41.73 -18.17
N GLN A 321 -14.28 -41.18 -18.60
CA GLN A 321 -13.49 -41.73 -19.72
C GLN A 321 -13.00 -43.15 -19.43
N GLN A 322 -12.49 -43.42 -18.22
CA GLN A 322 -12.07 -44.76 -17.81
C GLN A 322 -13.24 -45.77 -17.84
N LYS A 323 -14.39 -45.38 -17.24
CA LYS A 323 -15.58 -46.21 -17.26
C LYS A 323 -16.10 -46.47 -18.68
N SER A 324 -16.07 -45.48 -19.54
CA SER A 324 -16.46 -45.63 -20.96
C SER A 324 -15.55 -46.60 -21.69
N GLN A 325 -14.24 -46.55 -21.46
CA GLN A 325 -13.30 -47.52 -22.04
C GLN A 325 -13.52 -48.92 -21.50
N GLU A 326 -13.78 -49.10 -20.20
CA GLU A 326 -14.11 -50.41 -19.61
C GLU A 326 -15.37 -50.99 -20.20
N ILE A 327 -16.42 -50.19 -20.42
CA ILE A 327 -17.66 -50.63 -21.06
C ILE A 327 -17.38 -51.09 -22.48
N LEU A 328 -16.67 -50.31 -23.29
CA LEU A 328 -16.31 -50.66 -24.64
C LEU A 328 -15.51 -52.00 -24.73
N GLN A 329 -14.56 -52.20 -23.78
CA GLN A 329 -13.80 -53.44 -23.70
C GLN A 329 -14.68 -54.64 -23.33
N LYS A 330 -15.60 -54.47 -22.37
CA LYS A 330 -16.55 -55.53 -21.97
C LYS A 330 -17.50 -55.89 -23.10
N ASP A 331 -18.04 -54.90 -23.81
CA ASP A 331 -18.88 -55.10 -24.97
C ASP A 331 -18.15 -55.85 -26.08
N ALA A 332 -16.91 -55.40 -26.42
CA ALA A 332 -16.08 -56.08 -27.41
C ALA A 332 -15.80 -57.55 -27.05
N ALA A 333 -15.50 -57.82 -25.76
CA ALA A 333 -15.30 -59.21 -25.28
C ALA A 333 -16.59 -60.04 -25.32
N LEU A 334 -17.73 -59.43 -25.01
CA LEU A 334 -19.05 -60.08 -25.08
C LEU A 334 -19.40 -60.46 -26.52
N TYR A 335 -19.24 -59.55 -27.49
CA TYR A 335 -19.45 -59.80 -28.91
C TYR A 335 -18.49 -60.87 -29.45
N ALA A 336 -17.19 -60.83 -29.06
CA ALA A 336 -16.21 -61.86 -29.44
C ALA A 336 -16.61 -63.24 -28.89
N SER A 337 -17.09 -63.32 -27.65
CA SER A 337 -17.58 -64.56 -27.04
C SER A 337 -18.82 -65.11 -27.75
N ALA A 338 -19.77 -64.21 -28.08
CA ALA A 338 -20.99 -64.62 -28.83
C ALA A 338 -20.66 -65.15 -30.22
N ARG A 339 -19.68 -64.53 -30.93
CA ARG A 339 -19.17 -64.98 -32.22
C ARG A 339 -18.55 -66.39 -32.14
N ALA A 340 -17.68 -66.61 -31.15
CA ALA A 340 -17.00 -67.86 -30.93
C ALA A 340 -18.02 -69.02 -30.63
N MET A 341 -19.05 -68.75 -29.85
CA MET A 341 -20.12 -69.70 -29.58
C MET A 341 -20.96 -70.02 -30.81
N LYS A 342 -21.22 -69.01 -31.68
CA LYS A 342 -21.92 -69.25 -32.98
C LYS A 342 -21.07 -70.08 -33.94
N GLU A 343 -19.76 -69.87 -34.03
CA GLU A 343 -18.79 -70.63 -34.83
C GLU A 343 -18.75 -72.14 -34.35
N GLN A 344 -18.91 -72.34 -33.05
CA GLN A 344 -19.00 -73.69 -32.46
C GLN A 344 -20.33 -74.39 -32.67
N GLY A 345 -21.27 -73.76 -33.38
CA GLY A 345 -22.55 -74.32 -33.71
C GLY A 345 -23.61 -74.31 -32.62
N MET A 346 -23.47 -73.46 -31.58
CA MET A 346 -24.45 -73.25 -30.55
C MET A 346 -25.74 -72.62 -31.11
N PRO A 347 -26.95 -73.03 -30.66
CA PRO A 347 -28.19 -72.36 -31.05
C PRO A 347 -28.23 -70.90 -30.64
N VAL A 348 -28.65 -69.99 -31.54
CA VAL A 348 -28.71 -68.57 -31.35
C VAL A 348 -29.50 -68.15 -30.10
N THR A 349 -30.59 -68.86 -29.82
CA THR A 349 -31.39 -68.65 -28.60
C THR A 349 -30.67 -68.97 -27.30
N LEU A 350 -29.75 -69.96 -27.32
CA LEU A 350 -28.90 -70.28 -26.18
C LEU A 350 -27.81 -69.24 -26.00
N ILE A 351 -27.18 -68.77 -27.08
CA ILE A 351 -26.20 -67.70 -27.05
C ILE A 351 -26.81 -66.38 -26.49
N SER A 352 -28.03 -66.04 -26.94
CA SER A 352 -28.77 -64.86 -26.41
C SER A 352 -29.05 -65.00 -24.91
N SER A 353 -29.42 -66.20 -24.42
CA SER A 353 -29.64 -66.39 -22.98
C SER A 353 -28.37 -66.26 -22.13
N ILE A 354 -27.19 -66.59 -22.66
CA ILE A 354 -25.88 -66.48 -21.97
C ILE A 354 -25.32 -65.10 -22.02
N THR A 355 -25.41 -64.49 -23.20
CA THR A 355 -24.73 -63.16 -23.44
C THR A 355 -25.64 -61.96 -23.20
N MET A 356 -26.95 -62.19 -23.05
CA MET A 356 -27.97 -61.13 -22.97
C MET A 356 -28.07 -60.26 -24.24
N LEU A 357 -27.38 -60.63 -25.34
CA LEU A 357 -27.49 -59.92 -26.59
C LEU A 357 -28.79 -60.27 -27.31
N PRO A 358 -29.40 -59.32 -28.04
CA PRO A 358 -30.58 -59.59 -28.87
C PRO A 358 -30.31 -60.67 -29.95
N VAL A 359 -31.31 -61.54 -30.23
CA VAL A 359 -31.18 -62.59 -31.26
C VAL A 359 -30.77 -62.02 -32.61
N GLU A 360 -31.37 -60.89 -33.01
CA GLU A 360 -31.06 -60.18 -34.28
C GLU A 360 -29.60 -59.69 -34.38
N GLU A 361 -29.01 -59.34 -33.25
CA GLU A 361 -27.57 -58.92 -33.23
C GLU A 361 -26.64 -60.15 -33.34
N ILE A 362 -27.01 -61.29 -32.67
CA ILE A 362 -26.24 -62.54 -32.78
C ILE A 362 -26.31 -63.10 -34.18
N GLU A 363 -27.48 -63.00 -34.86
CA GLU A 363 -27.62 -63.43 -36.24
C GLU A 363 -26.74 -62.70 -37.24
N ARG A 364 -26.41 -61.42 -36.96
CA ARG A 364 -25.52 -60.56 -37.77
C ARG A 364 -24.03 -60.76 -37.49
N LEU A 365 -23.65 -61.42 -36.40
CA LEU A 365 -22.28 -61.78 -36.08
C LEU A 365 -21.77 -62.91 -36.94
#